data_736e3e767fc6ac52d027203c0505d4c2
#
_entry.id   736e3e767fc6ac52d027203c0505d4c2
#
_cell.length_a   1.000
_cell.length_b   1.000
_cell.length_c   1.000
_cell.angle_alpha   90.00
_cell.angle_beta   90.00
_cell.angle_gamma   90.00
#
_symmetry.space_group_name_H-M   'P 1'
#
loop_
_entity.id
_entity.type
_entity.pdbx_description
1 polymer ?
#
loop_
_entity_poly.entity_id
_entity_poly.type
_entity_poly.pdbx_seq_one_letter_code
_entity_poly.pdbx_strand_id
1 'polypeptide(L)'
;MPSKRDAMTARALALVGCGYIYGATGWICTRARMEQQMRQYPAYAGQIERYGKKWIGKPCYDCAQLTRDVARRAGVSLPSGATSQWRAAGIWKEKDVIDTLPDEAGIFLFTMRDGRMTHTGVSIGHGEEVDARGHAYGVVRRPIRGTTFTHWARLAVDYDAQEDTGEDAGEETPLKPRRTLRMGSSGEDVRALQTTLQTLGFLNDAADGKFGAKTREAVRKFQKKSGLAIDESSARRRGRPCRKGTESQAPRRGFA
;
A
#
# COMPACT_ATOMS: atom_id res chain seq x y z
N MET A 1 9.81 17.83 12.24
CA MET A 1 9.43 16.98 11.09
C MET A 1 10.35 15.76 11.10
N PRO A 2 9.90 14.59 10.67
CA PRO A 2 10.76 13.42 10.59
C PRO A 2 11.88 13.64 9.57
N SER A 3 13.02 12.96 9.77
CA SER A 3 14.08 12.92 8.78
C SER A 3 13.63 12.15 7.54
N LYS A 4 14.32 12.34 6.40
CA LYS A 4 14.06 11.53 5.19
C LYS A 4 14.20 10.04 5.46
N ARG A 5 15.16 9.63 6.29
CA ARG A 5 15.34 8.26 6.77
C ARG A 5 14.10 7.75 7.50
N ASP A 6 13.58 8.52 8.46
CA ASP A 6 12.41 8.14 9.24
C ASP A 6 11.16 8.05 8.36
N ALA A 7 10.99 9.00 7.45
CA ALA A 7 9.86 9.03 6.52
C ALA A 7 9.86 7.81 5.57
N MET A 8 11.03 7.44 5.02
CA MET A 8 11.20 6.24 4.19
C MET A 8 10.89 4.97 4.99
N THR A 9 11.42 4.87 6.22
CA THR A 9 11.22 3.72 7.11
C THR A 9 9.75 3.59 7.50
N ALA A 10 9.13 4.67 7.93
CA ALA A 10 7.71 4.71 8.27
C ALA A 10 6.84 4.31 7.07
N ARG A 11 7.19 4.77 5.85
CA ARG A 11 6.47 4.38 4.64
C ARG A 11 6.63 2.90 4.33
N ALA A 12 7.83 2.34 4.38
CA ALA A 12 8.07 0.92 4.15
C ALA A 12 7.24 0.06 5.12
N LEU A 13 7.26 0.40 6.41
CA LEU A 13 6.49 -0.29 7.44
C LEU A 13 4.96 -0.18 7.23
N ALA A 14 4.47 0.96 6.78
CA ALA A 14 3.05 1.17 6.49
C ALA A 14 2.54 0.33 5.31
N LEU A 15 3.42 -0.15 4.44
CA LEU A 15 3.09 -1.00 3.30
C LEU A 15 3.02 -2.49 3.67
N VAL A 16 3.52 -2.90 4.84
CA VAL A 16 3.48 -4.30 5.29
C VAL A 16 2.03 -4.79 5.35
N GLY A 17 1.78 -5.98 4.78
CA GLY A 17 0.44 -6.57 4.67
C GLY A 17 -0.32 -6.16 3.40
N CYS A 18 0.20 -5.24 2.58
CA CYS A 18 -0.28 -5.03 1.22
C CYS A 18 -0.09 -6.29 0.37
N GLY A 19 -0.88 -6.42 -0.70
CA GLY A 19 -0.77 -7.52 -1.64
C GLY A 19 0.42 -7.38 -2.59
N TYR A 20 0.73 -8.46 -3.29
CA TYR A 20 1.64 -8.44 -4.42
C TYR A 20 0.91 -8.88 -5.70
N ILE A 21 0.99 -8.05 -6.72
CA ILE A 21 0.65 -8.40 -8.11
C ILE A 21 1.76 -7.83 -8.99
N TYR A 22 2.32 -8.61 -9.89
CA TYR A 22 3.36 -8.12 -10.80
C TYR A 22 2.86 -6.93 -11.63
N GLY A 23 3.62 -5.83 -11.65
CA GLY A 23 3.25 -4.57 -12.29
C GLY A 23 2.27 -3.70 -11.50
N ALA A 24 1.92 -4.08 -10.27
CA ALA A 24 1.05 -3.27 -9.41
C ALA A 24 1.80 -2.07 -8.80
N THR A 25 1.14 -0.91 -8.80
CA THR A 25 1.72 0.38 -8.41
C THR A 25 1.06 1.00 -7.18
N GLY A 26 0.51 0.19 -6.28
CA GLY A 26 -0.21 0.64 -5.09
C GLY A 26 -1.73 0.66 -5.24
N TRP A 27 -2.26 0.29 -6.39
CA TRP A 27 -3.71 0.28 -6.62
C TRP A 27 -4.42 -0.84 -5.83
N ILE A 28 -5.69 -0.60 -5.51
CA ILE A 28 -6.54 -1.60 -4.86
C ILE A 28 -6.79 -2.78 -5.82
N CYS A 29 -6.50 -3.99 -5.36
CA CYS A 29 -6.70 -5.21 -6.13
C CYS A 29 -8.20 -5.47 -6.35
N THR A 30 -8.58 -5.68 -7.59
CA THR A 30 -9.91 -6.11 -8.02
C THR A 30 -9.78 -7.25 -9.02
N ARG A 31 -10.85 -8.02 -9.25
CA ARG A 31 -10.85 -9.06 -10.27
C ARG A 31 -10.49 -8.48 -11.66
N ALA A 32 -11.06 -7.34 -12.03
CA ALA A 32 -10.78 -6.70 -13.32
C ALA A 32 -9.31 -6.30 -13.47
N ARG A 33 -8.68 -5.78 -12.39
CA ARG A 33 -7.24 -5.47 -12.40
C ARG A 33 -6.37 -6.71 -12.47
N MET A 34 -6.73 -7.78 -11.79
CA MET A 34 -6.03 -9.07 -11.92
C MET A 34 -6.10 -9.60 -13.36
N GLU A 35 -7.28 -9.59 -13.98
CA GLU A 35 -7.46 -10.01 -15.37
C GLU A 35 -6.68 -9.12 -16.34
N GLN A 36 -6.63 -7.80 -16.11
CA GLN A 36 -5.81 -6.88 -16.88
C GLN A 36 -4.33 -7.24 -16.76
N GLN A 37 -3.83 -7.50 -15.54
CA GLN A 37 -2.42 -7.85 -15.30
C GLN A 37 -2.06 -9.21 -15.92
N MET A 38 -2.95 -10.19 -15.86
CA MET A 38 -2.73 -11.48 -16.51
C MET A 38 -2.60 -11.35 -18.04
N ARG A 39 -3.40 -10.48 -18.66
CA ARG A 39 -3.28 -10.17 -20.11
C ARG A 39 -1.98 -9.43 -20.44
N GLN A 40 -1.62 -8.45 -19.59
CA GLN A 40 -0.42 -7.62 -19.81
C GLN A 40 0.89 -8.39 -19.55
N TYR A 41 0.85 -9.35 -18.61
CA TYR A 41 2.02 -10.13 -18.19
C TYR A 41 1.72 -11.63 -18.18
N PRO A 42 1.61 -12.28 -19.36
CA PRO A 42 1.21 -13.69 -19.48
C PRO A 42 2.12 -14.64 -18.69
N ALA A 43 3.42 -14.33 -18.57
CA ALA A 43 4.39 -15.13 -17.81
C ALA A 43 4.03 -15.24 -16.30
N TYR A 44 3.27 -14.31 -15.78
CA TYR A 44 2.83 -14.26 -14.37
C TYR A 44 1.35 -14.62 -14.19
N ALA A 45 0.61 -14.88 -15.28
CA ALA A 45 -0.83 -15.09 -15.23
C ALA A 45 -1.22 -16.22 -14.25
N GLY A 46 -0.55 -17.37 -14.32
CA GLY A 46 -0.84 -18.50 -13.42
C GLY A 46 -0.60 -18.18 -11.95
N GLN A 47 0.41 -17.36 -11.63
CA GLN A 47 0.66 -16.93 -10.24
C GLN A 47 -0.38 -15.90 -9.76
N ILE A 48 -0.78 -14.97 -10.64
CA ILE A 48 -1.83 -13.99 -10.35
C ILE A 48 -3.16 -14.73 -10.13
N GLU A 49 -3.52 -15.68 -10.95
CA GLU A 49 -4.74 -16.48 -10.78
C GLU A 49 -4.73 -17.27 -9.48
N ARG A 50 -3.62 -17.96 -9.18
CA ARG A 50 -3.48 -18.82 -8.01
C ARG A 50 -3.55 -18.04 -6.70
N TYR A 51 -2.87 -16.90 -6.62
CA TYR A 51 -2.66 -16.17 -5.36
C TYR A 51 -3.37 -14.82 -5.27
N GLY A 52 -3.75 -14.21 -6.39
CA GLY A 52 -4.27 -12.85 -6.44
C GLY A 52 -5.60 -12.66 -5.73
N LYS A 53 -6.44 -13.70 -5.68
CA LYS A 53 -7.78 -13.63 -5.05
C LYS A 53 -7.73 -13.17 -3.59
N LYS A 54 -6.69 -13.56 -2.83
CA LYS A 54 -6.52 -13.16 -1.42
C LYS A 54 -6.19 -11.68 -1.21
N TRP A 55 -5.78 -11.01 -2.28
CA TRP A 55 -5.43 -9.60 -2.26
C TRP A 55 -6.59 -8.68 -2.66
N ILE A 56 -7.72 -9.22 -3.11
CA ILE A 56 -8.89 -8.42 -3.50
C ILE A 56 -9.30 -7.50 -2.34
N GLY A 57 -9.45 -6.20 -2.63
CA GLY A 57 -9.75 -5.15 -1.66
C GLY A 57 -8.52 -4.56 -0.94
N LYS A 58 -7.31 -5.07 -1.18
CA LYS A 58 -6.06 -4.55 -0.62
C LYS A 58 -5.26 -3.76 -1.66
N PRO A 59 -4.46 -2.76 -1.24
CA PRO A 59 -3.45 -2.17 -2.11
C PRO A 59 -2.43 -3.26 -2.50
N CYS A 60 -1.96 -3.23 -3.76
CA CYS A 60 -0.96 -4.17 -4.25
C CYS A 60 0.23 -3.43 -4.84
N TYR A 61 1.42 -3.96 -4.61
CA TYR A 61 2.68 -3.48 -5.15
C TYR A 61 3.45 -4.64 -5.81
N ASP A 62 4.29 -4.35 -6.80
CA ASP A 62 5.44 -5.18 -7.08
C ASP A 62 6.68 -4.66 -6.34
N CYS A 63 7.80 -5.39 -6.41
CA CYS A 63 9.01 -5.03 -5.68
C CYS A 63 9.56 -3.64 -6.06
N ALA A 64 9.60 -3.34 -7.36
CA ALA A 64 10.13 -2.08 -7.84
C ALA A 64 9.20 -0.89 -7.55
N GLN A 65 7.89 -1.11 -7.53
CA GLN A 65 6.94 -0.04 -7.21
C GLN A 65 6.89 0.26 -5.71
N LEU A 66 7.10 -0.74 -4.84
CA LEU A 66 7.29 -0.52 -3.41
C LEU A 66 8.50 0.40 -3.16
N THR A 67 9.66 0.06 -3.73
CA THR A 67 10.88 0.86 -3.53
C THR A 67 10.76 2.26 -4.12
N ARG A 68 10.04 2.44 -5.24
CA ARG A 68 9.71 3.76 -5.79
C ARG A 68 8.87 4.60 -4.82
N ASP A 69 7.89 3.99 -4.21
CA ASP A 69 7.00 4.67 -3.26
C ASP A 69 7.77 5.11 -2.00
N VAL A 70 8.65 4.25 -1.50
CA VAL A 70 9.54 4.58 -0.38
C VAL A 70 10.53 5.70 -0.75
N ALA A 71 11.20 5.63 -1.91
CA ALA A 71 12.19 6.63 -2.33
C ALA A 71 11.60 8.05 -2.49
N ARG A 72 10.31 8.15 -2.85
CA ARG A 72 9.61 9.45 -2.93
C ARG A 72 9.60 10.20 -1.60
N ARG A 73 9.66 9.50 -0.45
CA ARG A 73 9.74 10.14 0.87
C ARG A 73 11.08 10.85 1.11
N ALA A 74 12.09 10.52 0.31
CA ALA A 74 13.36 11.24 0.28
C ALA A 74 13.46 12.26 -0.88
N GLY A 75 12.35 12.50 -1.61
CA GLY A 75 12.33 13.37 -2.78
C GLY A 75 12.94 12.73 -4.05
N VAL A 76 13.11 11.39 -4.08
CA VAL A 76 13.78 10.69 -5.18
C VAL A 76 12.78 9.91 -6.03
N SER A 77 12.82 10.14 -7.34
CA SER A 77 12.03 9.40 -8.33
C SER A 77 12.86 8.26 -8.92
N LEU A 78 12.59 7.02 -8.51
CA LEU A 78 13.20 5.83 -9.09
C LEU A 78 12.49 5.39 -10.38
N PRO A 79 13.22 4.85 -11.40
CA PRO A 79 12.60 4.26 -12.57
C PRO A 79 11.86 2.95 -12.24
N SER A 80 11.01 2.48 -13.17
CA SER A 80 10.32 1.19 -13.01
C SER A 80 11.28 0.03 -13.27
N GLY A 81 11.15 -1.05 -12.47
CA GLY A 81 11.93 -2.28 -12.58
C GLY A 81 13.29 -2.22 -11.86
N ALA A 82 13.61 -3.30 -11.14
CA ALA A 82 14.80 -3.38 -10.29
C ALA A 82 16.12 -3.15 -11.07
N THR A 83 16.27 -3.71 -12.27
CA THR A 83 17.45 -3.48 -13.12
C THR A 83 17.60 -2.01 -13.52
N SER A 84 16.50 -1.35 -13.88
CA SER A 84 16.50 0.07 -14.23
C SER A 84 16.85 0.94 -13.04
N GLN A 85 16.33 0.60 -11.85
CA GLN A 85 16.70 1.28 -10.61
C GLN A 85 18.19 1.16 -10.31
N TRP A 86 18.75 -0.04 -10.36
CA TRP A 86 20.17 -0.28 -10.12
C TRP A 86 21.06 0.50 -11.06
N ARG A 87 20.67 0.60 -12.34
CA ARG A 87 21.44 1.28 -13.40
C ARG A 87 21.23 2.79 -13.44
N ALA A 88 20.29 3.32 -12.69
CA ALA A 88 19.98 4.75 -12.74
C ALA A 88 21.18 5.59 -12.33
N ALA A 89 21.60 6.49 -13.22
CA ALA A 89 22.71 7.40 -13.00
C ALA A 89 22.30 8.55 -12.05
N GLY A 90 23.24 9.00 -11.21
CA GLY A 90 23.04 10.17 -10.34
C GLY A 90 22.10 9.97 -9.15
N ILE A 91 21.50 8.80 -9.01
CA ILE A 91 20.55 8.49 -7.92
C ILE A 91 21.28 7.89 -6.72
N TRP A 92 22.29 7.09 -6.95
CA TRP A 92 23.00 6.35 -5.93
C TRP A 92 24.31 7.03 -5.53
N LYS A 93 24.49 7.27 -4.23
CA LYS A 93 25.76 7.71 -3.64
C LYS A 93 26.76 6.56 -3.58
N GLU A 94 26.26 5.38 -3.28
CA GLU A 94 27.07 4.19 -3.01
C GLU A 94 26.31 2.92 -3.41
N LYS A 95 27.03 1.94 -3.93
CA LYS A 95 26.51 0.60 -4.25
C LYS A 95 27.58 -0.42 -3.98
N ASP A 96 27.21 -1.55 -3.34
CA ASP A 96 28.14 -2.62 -3.06
C ASP A 96 27.43 -3.98 -2.90
N VAL A 97 28.19 -5.02 -2.61
CA VAL A 97 27.68 -6.37 -2.31
C VAL A 97 27.05 -6.43 -0.92
N ILE A 98 26.16 -7.39 -0.71
CA ILE A 98 25.35 -7.49 0.51
C ILE A 98 26.20 -7.68 1.77
N ASP A 99 27.37 -8.30 1.69
CA ASP A 99 28.24 -8.57 2.83
C ASP A 99 28.82 -7.29 3.46
N THR A 100 28.82 -6.18 2.74
CA THR A 100 29.24 -4.85 3.21
C THR A 100 28.08 -3.96 3.63
N LEU A 101 26.86 -4.51 3.72
CA LEU A 101 25.66 -3.74 4.03
C LEU A 101 25.79 -3.08 5.41
N PRO A 102 25.71 -1.73 5.51
CA PRO A 102 25.66 -1.06 6.80
C PRO A 102 24.31 -1.33 7.50
N ASP A 103 24.32 -1.45 8.83
CA ASP A 103 23.09 -1.60 9.61
C ASP A 103 22.35 -0.27 9.75
N GLU A 104 21.80 0.18 8.64
CA GLU A 104 21.09 1.45 8.55
C GLU A 104 19.74 1.28 7.84
N ALA A 105 18.78 2.10 8.24
CA ALA A 105 17.49 2.19 7.54
C ALA A 105 17.60 3.05 6.27
N GLY A 106 16.71 2.78 5.30
CA GLY A 106 16.62 3.53 4.06
C GLY A 106 17.58 3.06 2.95
N ILE A 107 18.36 1.99 3.18
CA ILE A 107 19.22 1.37 2.17
C ILE A 107 18.37 0.48 1.27
N PHE A 108 18.57 0.58 -0.05
CA PHE A 108 17.86 -0.26 -1.04
C PHE A 108 18.63 -1.56 -1.27
N LEU A 109 17.91 -2.66 -1.27
CA LEU A 109 18.44 -4.00 -1.41
C LEU A 109 18.09 -4.57 -2.78
N PHE A 110 19.00 -5.34 -3.37
CA PHE A 110 18.82 -5.88 -4.70
C PHE A 110 19.28 -7.34 -4.77
N THR A 111 18.56 -8.15 -5.56
CA THR A 111 18.96 -9.52 -5.92
C THR A 111 19.45 -9.54 -7.36
N MET A 112 20.72 -9.83 -7.57
CA MET A 112 21.29 -10.04 -8.89
C MET A 112 21.20 -11.51 -9.31
N ARG A 113 20.72 -11.75 -10.52
CA ARG A 113 20.78 -13.07 -11.18
C ARG A 113 21.11 -12.84 -12.67
N ASP A 114 22.05 -13.57 -13.18
CA ASP A 114 22.45 -13.52 -14.61
C ASP A 114 22.67 -12.09 -15.14
N GLY A 115 23.38 -11.27 -14.35
CA GLY A 115 23.70 -9.88 -14.71
C GLY A 115 22.53 -8.89 -14.65
N ARG A 116 21.37 -9.29 -14.08
CA ARG A 116 20.17 -8.46 -13.93
C ARG A 116 19.70 -8.41 -12.49
N MET A 117 19.20 -7.26 -12.07
CA MET A 117 18.50 -7.16 -10.80
C MET A 117 17.08 -7.66 -10.97
N THR A 118 16.75 -8.77 -10.30
CA THR A 118 15.48 -9.47 -10.44
C THR A 118 14.52 -9.12 -9.32
N HIS A 119 15.00 -8.57 -8.21
CA HIS A 119 14.21 -8.21 -7.04
C HIS A 119 14.83 -7.01 -6.32
N THR A 120 14.00 -6.29 -5.54
CA THR A 120 14.44 -5.15 -4.72
C THR A 120 13.56 -5.02 -3.46
N GLY A 121 14.15 -4.51 -2.40
CA GLY A 121 13.54 -4.22 -1.11
C GLY A 121 14.23 -3.04 -0.43
N VAL A 122 13.89 -2.76 0.82
CA VAL A 122 14.43 -1.64 1.61
C VAL A 122 14.82 -2.13 2.99
N SER A 123 16.06 -1.87 3.41
CA SER A 123 16.48 -2.04 4.81
C SER A 123 15.76 -1.02 5.70
N ILE A 124 15.27 -1.48 6.83
CA ILE A 124 14.67 -0.64 7.88
C ILE A 124 15.58 -0.54 9.12
N GLY A 125 16.85 -0.93 8.99
CA GLY A 125 17.81 -1.03 10.08
C GLY A 125 17.64 -2.30 10.91
N HIS A 126 18.54 -2.49 11.87
CA HIS A 126 18.52 -3.64 12.80
C HIS A 126 18.53 -5.01 12.11
N GLY A 127 19.16 -5.09 10.93
CA GLY A 127 19.21 -6.32 10.14
C GLY A 127 17.86 -6.73 9.53
N GLU A 128 16.87 -5.86 9.48
CA GLU A 128 15.53 -6.12 8.92
C GLU A 128 15.25 -5.37 7.62
N GLU A 129 14.34 -5.90 6.84
CA GLU A 129 13.91 -5.32 5.57
C GLU A 129 12.40 -5.38 5.37
N VAL A 130 11.92 -4.58 4.42
CA VAL A 130 10.57 -4.65 3.85
C VAL A 130 10.67 -4.83 2.35
N ASP A 131 10.03 -5.88 1.82
CA ASP A 131 9.94 -6.14 0.39
C ASP A 131 8.54 -6.58 -0.06
N ALA A 132 8.21 -6.33 -1.32
CA ALA A 132 7.08 -6.96 -1.97
C ALA A 132 7.55 -8.30 -2.55
N ARG A 133 7.46 -9.35 -1.72
CA ARG A 133 8.14 -10.64 -1.89
C ARG A 133 7.59 -11.50 -3.02
N GLY A 134 6.36 -11.32 -3.40
CA GLY A 134 5.72 -12.09 -4.47
C GLY A 134 4.26 -12.41 -4.21
N HIS A 135 3.59 -12.98 -5.24
CA HIS A 135 2.14 -13.20 -5.25
C HIS A 135 1.62 -14.00 -4.04
N ALA A 136 2.41 -14.97 -3.55
CA ALA A 136 2.03 -15.79 -2.40
C ALA A 136 2.18 -15.07 -1.05
N TYR A 137 2.98 -14.02 -0.96
CA TYR A 137 3.38 -13.42 0.33
C TYR A 137 2.90 -11.99 0.52
N GLY A 138 2.81 -11.19 -0.57
CA GLY A 138 2.55 -9.76 -0.50
C GLY A 138 3.77 -8.98 -0.03
N VAL A 139 3.53 -7.86 0.65
CA VAL A 139 4.55 -7.03 1.28
C VAL A 139 4.79 -7.56 2.69
N VAL A 140 6.05 -7.88 2.99
CA VAL A 140 6.46 -8.47 4.26
C VAL A 140 7.61 -7.68 4.90
N ARG A 141 7.72 -7.77 6.23
CA ARG A 141 8.89 -7.39 7.01
C ARG A 141 9.56 -8.68 7.49
N ARG A 142 10.88 -8.78 7.37
CA ARG A 142 11.66 -9.95 7.79
C ARG A 142 13.13 -9.63 7.99
N PRO A 143 13.91 -10.51 8.67
CA PRO A 143 15.36 -10.39 8.72
C PRO A 143 15.98 -10.44 7.31
N ILE A 144 17.00 -9.63 7.06
CA ILE A 144 17.79 -9.65 5.81
C ILE A 144 18.57 -10.96 5.70
N ARG A 145 19.05 -11.46 6.82
CA ARG A 145 19.76 -12.75 6.88
C ARG A 145 18.87 -13.88 6.36
N GLY A 146 19.39 -14.65 5.42
CA GLY A 146 18.66 -15.75 4.77
C GLY A 146 17.74 -15.31 3.64
N THR A 147 17.80 -14.06 3.23
CA THR A 147 17.17 -13.57 1.98
C THR A 147 18.05 -13.87 0.77
N THR A 148 17.55 -13.55 -0.42
CA THR A 148 18.29 -13.69 -1.69
C THR A 148 18.96 -12.39 -2.14
N PHE A 149 18.98 -11.36 -1.30
CA PHE A 149 19.66 -10.13 -1.63
C PHE A 149 21.16 -10.35 -1.77
N THR A 150 21.74 -9.74 -2.77
CA THR A 150 23.16 -9.87 -3.15
C THR A 150 23.89 -8.54 -3.18
N HIS A 151 23.16 -7.44 -3.30
CA HIS A 151 23.70 -6.09 -3.41
C HIS A 151 22.83 -5.11 -2.66
N TRP A 152 23.40 -3.96 -2.37
CA TRP A 152 22.71 -2.81 -1.80
C TRP A 152 23.09 -1.51 -2.48
N ALA A 153 22.27 -0.48 -2.30
CA ALA A 153 22.53 0.86 -2.80
C ALA A 153 21.96 1.92 -1.84
N ARG A 154 22.71 3.00 -1.64
CA ARG A 154 22.33 4.17 -0.84
C ARG A 154 22.00 5.33 -1.76
N LEU A 155 20.89 6.02 -1.55
CA LEU A 155 20.54 7.21 -2.32
C LEU A 155 21.54 8.35 -2.10
N ALA A 156 21.75 9.17 -3.14
CA ALA A 156 22.56 10.38 -3.09
C ALA A 156 21.79 11.56 -2.49
N VAL A 157 21.25 11.38 -1.27
CA VAL A 157 20.52 12.39 -0.52
C VAL A 157 21.07 12.49 0.91
N ASP A 158 20.83 13.61 1.56
CA ASP A 158 21.04 13.73 2.99
C ASP A 158 19.89 13.06 3.73
N TYR A 159 20.15 11.91 4.35
CA TYR A 159 19.16 11.10 5.06
C TYR A 159 18.65 11.75 6.34
N ASP A 160 19.45 12.62 6.96
CA ASP A 160 19.14 13.29 8.21
C ASP A 160 18.45 14.65 7.97
N ALA A 161 18.44 15.13 6.72
CA ALA A 161 17.61 16.26 6.32
C ALA A 161 16.13 15.97 6.61
N GLN A 162 15.38 17.01 6.96
CA GLN A 162 13.93 16.89 7.14
C GLN A 162 13.26 16.48 5.83
N GLU A 163 12.15 15.72 5.92
CA GLU A 163 11.33 15.40 4.78
C GLU A 163 10.91 16.69 4.07
N ASP A 164 11.29 16.84 2.82
CA ASP A 164 10.90 18.00 2.02
C ASP A 164 9.43 17.81 1.62
N THR A 165 8.54 18.53 2.31
CA THR A 165 7.10 18.53 1.98
C THR A 165 6.81 19.41 0.77
N GLY A 166 7.73 19.46 -0.22
CA GLY A 166 7.49 20.12 -1.48
C GLY A 166 6.17 19.68 -2.09
N GLU A 167 5.35 20.62 -2.49
CA GLU A 167 3.93 20.51 -2.89
C GLU A 167 3.62 19.59 -4.09
N ASP A 168 4.58 18.77 -4.55
CA ASP A 168 4.44 17.91 -5.75
C ASP A 168 4.61 16.39 -5.47
N ALA A 169 4.63 15.95 -4.22
CA ALA A 169 4.35 14.57 -3.87
C ALA A 169 2.83 14.46 -3.78
N GLY A 170 2.17 13.92 -4.84
CA GLY A 170 0.72 13.72 -4.87
C GLY A 170 0.21 13.33 -3.50
N GLU A 171 -0.50 14.25 -2.88
CA GLU A 171 -0.88 14.34 -1.48
C GLU A 171 -1.54 13.05 -0.97
N GLU A 172 -0.77 12.10 -0.45
CA GLU A 172 -1.27 11.23 0.60
C GLU A 172 -0.91 11.86 1.95
N THR A 173 -1.67 12.86 2.32
CA THR A 173 -1.78 13.39 3.68
C THR A 173 -1.78 12.23 4.68
N PRO A 174 -1.02 12.31 5.82
CA PRO A 174 -1.24 11.39 6.93
C PRO A 174 -2.73 11.42 7.24
N LEU A 175 -3.35 10.25 7.34
CA LEU A 175 -4.78 10.08 7.55
C LEU A 175 -5.25 10.95 8.72
N LYS A 176 -5.44 12.25 8.49
CA LYS A 176 -6.39 13.03 9.28
C LYS A 176 -7.66 12.19 9.28
N PRO A 177 -8.36 12.02 10.41
CA PRO A 177 -9.59 11.26 10.42
C PRO A 177 -10.48 11.85 9.33
N ARG A 178 -10.54 11.17 8.16
CA ARG A 178 -11.33 11.62 7.02
C ARG A 178 -12.73 11.74 7.52
N ARG A 179 -13.31 12.94 7.40
CA ARG A 179 -14.72 13.15 7.74
C ARG A 179 -15.55 12.09 7.02
N THR A 180 -16.55 11.58 7.67
CA THR A 180 -17.49 10.67 7.03
C THR A 180 -18.20 11.41 5.91
N LEU A 181 -18.02 10.98 4.66
CA LEU A 181 -18.69 11.53 3.51
C LEU A 181 -20.09 10.92 3.39
N ARG A 182 -21.08 11.78 3.25
CA ARG A 182 -22.52 11.40 3.19
C ARG A 182 -23.26 12.35 2.25
N MET A 183 -24.50 12.04 1.99
CA MET A 183 -25.41 12.91 1.20
C MET A 183 -25.29 14.38 1.63
N GLY A 184 -25.03 15.27 0.67
CA GLY A 184 -24.80 16.69 0.89
C GLY A 184 -23.34 17.08 1.19
N SER A 185 -22.40 16.14 1.36
CA SER A 185 -20.97 16.45 1.43
C SER A 185 -20.48 16.99 0.08
N SER A 186 -19.55 17.93 0.11
CA SER A 186 -18.88 18.43 -1.09
C SER A 186 -17.41 18.71 -0.82
N GLY A 187 -16.58 18.69 -1.87
CA GLY A 187 -15.16 18.97 -1.82
C GLY A 187 -14.32 17.94 -2.58
N GLU A 188 -12.99 18.10 -2.51
CA GLU A 188 -12.05 17.25 -3.22
C GLU A 188 -12.04 15.80 -2.71
N ASP A 189 -12.30 15.58 -1.43
CA ASP A 189 -12.48 14.27 -0.83
C ASP A 189 -13.70 13.50 -1.40
N VAL A 190 -14.79 14.22 -1.75
CA VAL A 190 -15.93 13.64 -2.46
C VAL A 190 -15.55 13.33 -3.89
N ARG A 191 -14.82 14.21 -4.57
CA ARG A 191 -14.32 13.98 -5.93
C ARG A 191 -13.42 12.74 -5.98
N ALA A 192 -12.48 12.61 -5.05
CA ALA A 192 -11.61 11.44 -4.94
C ALA A 192 -12.40 10.14 -4.72
N LEU A 193 -13.44 10.16 -3.86
CA LEU A 193 -14.36 9.04 -3.67
C LEU A 193 -15.08 8.67 -4.98
N GLN A 194 -15.62 9.67 -5.68
CA GLN A 194 -16.32 9.48 -6.96
C GLN A 194 -15.40 8.88 -8.02
N THR A 195 -14.17 9.38 -8.17
CA THR A 195 -13.16 8.84 -9.08
C THR A 195 -12.85 7.38 -8.74
N THR A 196 -12.72 7.06 -7.45
CA THR A 196 -12.53 5.67 -7.00
C THR A 196 -13.71 4.78 -7.38
N LEU A 197 -14.94 5.25 -7.15
CA LEU A 197 -16.14 4.50 -7.49
C LEU A 197 -16.33 4.33 -9.00
N GLN A 198 -15.92 5.31 -9.83
CA GLN A 198 -15.86 5.19 -11.28
C GLN A 198 -14.85 4.12 -11.71
N THR A 199 -13.63 4.17 -11.17
CA THR A 199 -12.57 3.20 -11.44
C THR A 199 -13.01 1.77 -11.08
N LEU A 200 -13.80 1.63 -10.02
CA LEU A 200 -14.35 0.36 -9.56
C LEU A 200 -15.63 -0.07 -10.30
N GLY A 201 -16.14 0.77 -11.21
CA GLY A 201 -17.33 0.48 -12.01
C GLY A 201 -18.66 0.59 -11.24
N PHE A 202 -18.68 1.30 -10.11
CA PHE A 202 -19.91 1.52 -9.33
C PHE A 202 -20.59 2.86 -9.63
N LEU A 203 -19.85 3.82 -10.19
CA LEU A 203 -20.36 5.15 -10.57
C LEU A 203 -20.13 5.39 -12.06
N ASN A 204 -21.21 5.66 -12.78
CA ASN A 204 -21.21 6.01 -14.20
C ASN A 204 -21.61 7.50 -14.41
N ASP A 205 -21.06 8.39 -13.57
CA ASP A 205 -21.36 9.82 -13.61
C ASP A 205 -20.09 10.62 -13.35
N ALA A 206 -20.09 11.93 -13.68
CA ALA A 206 -18.93 12.78 -13.48
C ALA A 206 -18.51 12.86 -12.00
N ALA A 207 -17.21 12.90 -11.74
CA ALA A 207 -16.66 13.17 -10.41
C ALA A 207 -16.69 14.68 -10.14
N ASP A 208 -17.89 15.20 -9.84
CA ASP A 208 -18.18 16.63 -9.67
C ASP A 208 -17.83 17.18 -8.28
N GLY A 209 -17.41 16.30 -7.36
CA GLY A 209 -17.10 16.66 -5.98
C GLY A 209 -18.33 16.93 -5.12
N LYS A 210 -19.56 16.53 -5.54
CA LYS A 210 -20.79 16.64 -4.76
C LYS A 210 -21.36 15.27 -4.47
N PHE A 211 -21.52 14.93 -3.19
CA PHE A 211 -22.10 13.65 -2.76
C PHE A 211 -23.63 13.69 -2.93
N GLY A 212 -24.07 13.45 -4.13
CA GLY A 212 -25.49 13.38 -4.51
C GLY A 212 -26.07 11.96 -4.43
N ALA A 213 -27.32 11.80 -4.92
CA ALA A 213 -28.04 10.53 -4.93
C ALA A 213 -27.29 9.43 -5.69
N LYS A 214 -26.67 9.76 -6.84
CA LYS A 214 -25.91 8.81 -7.65
C LYS A 214 -24.65 8.31 -6.93
N THR A 215 -23.92 9.22 -6.25
CA THR A 215 -22.76 8.86 -5.43
C THR A 215 -23.16 7.97 -4.25
N ARG A 216 -24.28 8.27 -3.58
CA ARG A 216 -24.85 7.44 -2.50
C ARG A 216 -25.16 6.03 -2.97
N GLU A 217 -25.84 5.90 -4.11
CA GLU A 217 -26.18 4.59 -4.69
C GLU A 217 -24.93 3.81 -5.08
N ALA A 218 -23.91 4.46 -5.62
CA ALA A 218 -22.62 3.86 -5.94
C ALA A 218 -21.90 3.34 -4.69
N VAL A 219 -21.89 4.12 -3.60
CA VAL A 219 -21.35 3.69 -2.29
C VAL A 219 -22.11 2.48 -1.77
N ARG A 220 -23.44 2.49 -1.82
CA ARG A 220 -24.29 1.37 -1.38
C ARG A 220 -23.99 0.09 -2.16
N LYS A 221 -23.86 0.17 -3.49
CA LYS A 221 -23.48 -0.96 -4.36
C LYS A 221 -22.10 -1.49 -4.01
N PHE A 222 -21.14 -0.59 -3.78
CA PHE A 222 -19.78 -0.96 -3.36
C PHE A 222 -19.80 -1.66 -2.00
N GLN A 223 -20.47 -1.10 -0.98
CA GLN A 223 -20.57 -1.70 0.35
C GLN A 223 -21.21 -3.09 0.32
N LYS A 224 -22.32 -3.25 -0.43
CA LYS A 224 -22.99 -4.54 -0.62
C LYS A 224 -22.07 -5.58 -1.25
N LYS A 225 -21.35 -5.20 -2.32
CA LYS A 225 -20.45 -6.12 -3.04
C LYS A 225 -19.19 -6.47 -2.24
N SER A 226 -18.77 -5.58 -1.34
CA SER A 226 -17.60 -5.76 -0.47
C SER A 226 -17.93 -6.42 0.87
N GLY A 227 -19.18 -6.82 1.13
CA GLY A 227 -19.61 -7.41 2.40
C GLY A 227 -19.53 -6.44 3.59
N LEU A 228 -19.56 -5.13 3.33
CA LEU A 228 -19.52 -4.09 4.36
C LEU A 228 -20.95 -3.79 4.86
N ALA A 229 -21.05 -3.25 6.09
CA ALA A 229 -22.33 -2.72 6.57
C ALA A 229 -22.79 -1.58 5.65
N ILE A 230 -24.05 -1.64 5.22
CA ILE A 230 -24.64 -0.64 4.33
C ILE A 230 -25.11 0.53 5.19
N ASP A 231 -24.29 1.57 5.29
CA ASP A 231 -24.61 2.84 5.96
C ASP A 231 -24.63 4.03 4.99
N GLU A 232 -24.42 3.75 3.69
CA GLU A 232 -24.43 4.73 2.59
C GLU A 232 -23.44 5.89 2.78
N SER A 233 -22.42 5.69 3.61
CA SER A 233 -21.36 6.64 3.91
C SER A 233 -19.97 6.07 3.59
N SER A 234 -18.95 6.92 3.55
CA SER A 234 -17.56 6.51 3.33
C SER A 234 -16.88 5.92 4.59
N ALA A 235 -17.58 5.84 5.73
CA ALA A 235 -16.97 5.44 6.99
C ALA A 235 -16.67 3.94 7.06
N ARG A 236 -15.45 3.58 7.49
CA ARG A 236 -15.15 2.24 7.99
C ARG A 236 -15.65 2.15 9.43
N ARG A 237 -16.55 1.24 9.72
CA ARG A 237 -16.85 0.90 11.13
C ARG A 237 -15.59 0.32 11.77
N ARG A 238 -15.06 1.03 12.76
CA ARG A 238 -14.25 0.39 13.79
C ARG A 238 -15.20 -0.57 14.53
N GLY A 239 -14.86 -1.87 14.54
CA GLY A 239 -15.66 -2.87 15.24
C GLY A 239 -15.87 -2.48 16.71
N ARG A 240 -17.09 -2.18 17.09
CA ARG A 240 -17.51 -2.25 18.50
C ARG A 240 -17.77 -3.74 18.79
N PRO A 241 -17.22 -4.31 19.85
CA PRO A 241 -17.62 -5.64 20.28
C PRO A 241 -19.10 -5.63 20.65
N CYS A 242 -19.83 -6.58 20.11
CA CYS A 242 -21.23 -6.85 20.42
C CYS A 242 -21.34 -7.17 21.92
N ARG A 243 -21.89 -6.26 22.73
CA ARG A 243 -22.35 -6.60 24.09
C ARG A 243 -23.60 -7.45 23.93
N LYS A 244 -23.46 -8.75 24.14
CA LYS A 244 -24.60 -9.62 24.38
C LYS A 244 -25.19 -9.20 25.73
N GLY A 245 -26.37 -8.59 25.71
CA GLY A 245 -27.20 -8.43 26.89
C GLY A 245 -27.75 -9.78 27.28
N THR A 246 -27.33 -10.29 28.42
CA THR A 246 -28.04 -11.33 29.13
C THR A 246 -28.76 -10.64 30.26
N GLU A 247 -30.05 -10.31 30.03
CA GLU A 247 -31.01 -10.15 31.11
C GLU A 247 -31.24 -11.55 31.71
N SER A 248 -30.75 -11.75 32.93
CA SER A 248 -31.18 -12.84 33.80
C SER A 248 -31.97 -12.21 34.92
N GLN A 249 -33.28 -12.37 34.83
CA GLN A 249 -34.19 -12.16 35.95
C GLN A 249 -33.89 -13.22 37.03
N ALA A 250 -33.53 -12.78 38.22
CA ALA A 250 -33.52 -13.61 39.40
C ALA A 250 -34.90 -13.54 40.10
N PRO A 251 -35.48 -14.65 40.53
CA PRO A 251 -36.76 -14.64 41.22
C PRO A 251 -36.57 -14.26 42.70
N ARG A 252 -37.46 -13.39 43.18
CA ARG A 252 -37.65 -13.10 44.60
C ARG A 252 -38.14 -14.38 45.30
N ARG A 253 -37.47 -14.80 46.35
CA ARG A 253 -38.07 -15.62 47.42
C ARG A 253 -37.87 -14.88 48.73
N GLY A 254 -38.99 -14.67 49.37
CA GLY A 254 -39.08 -14.22 50.75
C GLY A 254 -39.20 -15.40 51.71
N PHE A 255 -39.05 -15.05 52.97
CA PHE A 255 -39.43 -15.79 54.25
C PHE A 255 -38.46 -16.93 54.65
N ALA A 256 -37.80 -16.85 55.74
CA ALA A 256 -38.22 -16.76 57.18
C ALA A 256 -37.03 -16.32 58.01
#